data_42daf11da85042638e06986a6d173b3f
#
_entry.id   42daf11da85042638e06986a6d173b3f
#
_cell.length_a   1.000
_cell.length_b   1.000
_cell.length_c   1.000
_cell.angle_alpha   90.00
_cell.angle_beta   90.00
_cell.angle_gamma   90.00
#
_symmetry.space_group_name_H-M   'P 1'
#
loop_
_entity.id
_entity.type
_entity.pdbx_description
1 polymer ?
#
loop_
_entity_poly.entity_id
_entity_poly.type
_entity_poly.pdbx_seq_one_letter_code
_entity_poly.pdbx_strand_id
1 'polypeptide(L)'
;VLTESVSGSYIQAESRLVAAVGLKDAIIVETPDAVLVADRSAAQGVKHIVDQLARLGRGERLAHRREQRPWGSFESLASGPGFQVKRILVNPRSALSLQSHQHRAEHWVMLTGAGRVECDDAVIDLQPNESTFIPKGSKHRLSNLSNAPIELIEVQVGDYLGEDDIERFEDNYGRLPAADTQGSRGK
;
A
#
# COMPACT_ATOMS: atom_id res chain seq x y z
N VAL A 1 11.55 -14.64 -15.60
CA VAL A 1 12.97 -14.99 -15.42
C VAL A 1 13.46 -15.69 -16.68
N LEU A 2 14.63 -15.29 -17.19
CA LEU A 2 15.36 -15.97 -18.27
C LEU A 2 16.74 -16.40 -17.74
N THR A 3 17.17 -17.61 -18.03
CA THR A 3 18.45 -18.14 -17.54
C THR A 3 19.24 -18.85 -18.65
N GLU A 4 20.54 -18.66 -18.63
CA GLU A 4 21.49 -19.40 -19.50
C GLU A 4 22.70 -19.83 -18.67
N SER A 5 23.04 -21.11 -18.68
CA SER A 5 24.17 -21.69 -17.94
C SER A 5 24.11 -21.39 -16.43
N VAL A 6 22.92 -21.46 -15.83
CA VAL A 6 22.69 -21.24 -14.41
C VAL A 6 22.43 -22.56 -13.70
N SER A 7 23.08 -22.78 -12.53
CA SER A 7 22.94 -24.01 -11.75
C SER A 7 22.90 -23.71 -10.25
N GLY A 8 22.17 -24.55 -9.47
CA GLY A 8 22.10 -24.48 -8.02
C GLY A 8 21.49 -23.17 -7.45
N SER A 9 20.93 -22.33 -8.31
CA SER A 9 20.50 -20.97 -7.96
C SER A 9 19.00 -20.88 -7.73
N TYR A 10 18.57 -19.95 -6.88
CA TYR A 10 17.18 -19.55 -6.69
C TYR A 10 16.99 -18.16 -7.28
N ILE A 11 16.01 -17.99 -8.19
CA ILE A 11 15.73 -16.70 -8.82
C ILE A 11 14.22 -16.45 -8.77
N GLN A 12 13.83 -15.38 -8.08
CA GLN A 12 12.45 -14.89 -8.01
C GLN A 12 12.41 -13.47 -8.58
N ALA A 13 11.43 -13.21 -9.45
CA ALA A 13 11.16 -11.88 -9.99
C ALA A 13 9.67 -11.61 -9.90
N GLU A 14 9.30 -10.50 -9.27
CA GLU A 14 7.89 -10.12 -9.08
C GLU A 14 7.43 -9.09 -10.11
N SER A 15 8.30 -8.16 -10.49
CA SER A 15 7.90 -7.02 -11.33
C SER A 15 8.75 -6.83 -12.59
N ARG A 16 10.06 -7.03 -12.51
CA ARG A 16 10.99 -6.81 -13.63
C ARG A 16 11.46 -8.10 -14.24
N LEU A 17 11.81 -8.06 -15.53
CA LEU A 17 12.49 -9.18 -16.15
C LEU A 17 13.88 -9.33 -15.52
N VAL A 18 14.15 -10.50 -14.94
CA VAL A 18 15.48 -10.90 -14.48
C VAL A 18 16.06 -11.90 -15.49
N ALA A 19 17.19 -11.55 -16.09
CA ALA A 19 17.99 -12.43 -16.95
C ALA A 19 19.30 -12.74 -16.21
N ALA A 20 19.64 -14.02 -16.13
CA ALA A 20 20.84 -14.50 -15.45
C ALA A 20 21.64 -15.43 -16.35
N VAL A 21 22.94 -15.20 -16.46
CA VAL A 21 23.85 -15.96 -17.32
C VAL A 21 25.07 -16.40 -16.52
N GLY A 22 25.43 -17.67 -16.62
CA GLY A 22 26.69 -18.21 -16.08
C GLY A 22 26.76 -18.20 -14.54
N LEU A 23 25.63 -18.15 -13.83
CA LEU A 23 25.62 -18.12 -12.37
C LEU A 23 25.55 -19.53 -11.77
N LYS A 24 26.21 -19.67 -10.62
CA LYS A 24 26.18 -20.88 -9.82
C LYS A 24 25.93 -20.55 -8.36
N ASP A 25 25.06 -21.35 -7.72
CA ASP A 25 24.74 -21.27 -6.29
C ASP A 25 24.35 -19.85 -5.81
N ALA A 26 23.65 -19.08 -6.66
CA ALA A 26 23.21 -17.73 -6.37
C ALA A 26 21.77 -17.69 -5.88
N ILE A 27 21.46 -16.68 -5.06
CA ILE A 27 20.10 -16.28 -4.71
C ILE A 27 19.87 -14.88 -5.31
N ILE A 28 18.83 -14.75 -6.14
CA ILE A 28 18.40 -13.48 -6.71
C ILE A 28 16.92 -13.34 -6.37
N VAL A 29 16.56 -12.28 -5.67
CA VAL A 29 15.17 -11.92 -5.35
C VAL A 29 14.94 -10.48 -5.80
N GLU A 30 14.07 -10.31 -6.78
CA GLU A 30 13.65 -9.02 -7.28
C GLU A 30 12.22 -8.76 -6.81
N THR A 31 12.04 -7.62 -6.18
CA THR A 31 10.76 -7.05 -5.76
C THR A 31 10.60 -5.66 -6.36
N PRO A 32 9.40 -5.03 -6.35
CA PRO A 32 9.21 -3.68 -6.88
C PRO A 32 10.15 -2.61 -6.32
N ASP A 33 10.66 -2.80 -5.12
CA ASP A 33 11.45 -1.83 -4.34
C ASP A 33 12.94 -2.18 -4.22
N ALA A 34 13.32 -3.46 -4.36
CA ALA A 34 14.70 -3.88 -4.17
C ALA A 34 15.10 -5.08 -5.02
N VAL A 35 16.41 -5.26 -5.21
CA VAL A 35 16.99 -6.48 -5.75
C VAL A 35 18.05 -6.98 -4.79
N LEU A 36 17.86 -8.19 -4.29
CA LEU A 36 18.87 -8.92 -3.53
C LEU A 36 19.62 -9.86 -4.46
N VAL A 37 20.95 -9.79 -4.43
CA VAL A 37 21.84 -10.77 -5.06
C VAL A 37 22.80 -11.27 -3.98
N ALA A 38 22.83 -12.57 -3.76
CA ALA A 38 23.68 -13.18 -2.77
C ALA A 38 24.23 -14.53 -3.24
N ASP A 39 25.42 -14.90 -2.78
CA ASP A 39 25.85 -16.29 -2.81
C ASP A 39 25.00 -17.11 -1.83
N ARG A 40 24.60 -18.31 -2.20
CA ARG A 40 23.75 -19.17 -1.40
C ARG A 40 24.36 -19.50 -0.04
N SER A 41 25.69 -19.65 0.02
CA SER A 41 26.40 -19.91 1.27
C SER A 41 26.48 -18.69 2.19
N ALA A 42 26.33 -17.48 1.62
CA ALA A 42 26.41 -16.21 2.33
C ALA A 42 25.04 -15.63 2.72
N ALA A 43 23.94 -16.38 2.56
CA ALA A 43 22.58 -15.91 2.79
C ALA A 43 22.35 -15.31 4.20
N GLN A 44 23.08 -15.78 5.22
CA GLN A 44 23.04 -15.23 6.58
C GLN A 44 23.50 -13.76 6.65
N GLY A 45 24.32 -13.31 5.68
CA GLY A 45 24.78 -11.93 5.57
C GLY A 45 23.67 -10.92 5.25
N VAL A 46 22.51 -11.38 4.76
CA VAL A 46 21.35 -10.51 4.47
C VAL A 46 20.93 -9.69 5.68
N LYS A 47 21.04 -10.25 6.89
CA LYS A 47 20.76 -9.53 8.14
C LYS A 47 21.60 -8.25 8.27
N HIS A 48 22.87 -8.31 7.94
CA HIS A 48 23.76 -7.14 8.01
C HIS A 48 23.37 -6.05 7.01
N ILE A 49 22.87 -6.44 5.82
CA ILE A 49 22.35 -5.48 4.82
C ILE A 49 21.09 -4.79 5.37
N VAL A 50 20.17 -5.53 5.99
CA VAL A 50 18.97 -4.97 6.64
C VAL A 50 19.35 -3.98 7.74
N ASP A 51 20.36 -4.30 8.56
CA ASP A 51 20.87 -3.40 9.61
C ASP A 51 21.52 -2.12 9.01
N GLN A 52 22.20 -2.23 7.88
CA GLN A 52 22.76 -1.08 7.17
C GLN A 52 21.64 -0.18 6.59
N LEU A 53 20.61 -0.75 5.98
CA LEU A 53 19.44 -0.01 5.49
C LEU A 53 18.76 0.76 6.64
N ALA A 54 18.70 0.15 7.83
CA ALA A 54 18.19 0.81 9.03
C ALA A 54 18.98 2.07 9.40
N ARG A 55 20.32 1.97 9.40
CA ARG A 55 21.22 3.10 9.74
C ARG A 55 21.17 4.22 8.70
N LEU A 56 20.94 3.86 7.44
CA LEU A 56 20.81 4.80 6.33
C LEU A 56 19.42 5.45 6.22
N GLY A 57 18.48 5.08 7.09
CA GLY A 57 17.09 5.57 7.02
C GLY A 57 16.34 5.16 5.75
N ARG A 58 16.79 4.09 5.07
CA ARG A 58 16.16 3.60 3.83
C ARG A 58 14.83 2.91 4.14
N GLY A 59 13.79 3.33 3.42
CA GLY A 59 12.41 2.87 3.62
C GLY A 59 12.14 1.43 3.15
N GLU A 60 12.96 0.89 2.24
CA GLU A 60 12.79 -0.45 1.65
C GLU A 60 12.83 -1.58 2.69
N ARG A 61 13.30 -1.27 3.89
CA ARG A 61 13.29 -2.18 5.04
C ARG A 61 11.91 -2.28 5.72
N LEU A 62 11.12 -1.21 5.68
CA LEU A 62 9.94 -1.04 6.53
C LEU A 62 8.62 -1.31 5.81
N ALA A 63 8.57 -1.08 4.51
CA ALA A 63 7.35 -1.21 3.74
C ALA A 63 7.65 -1.74 2.34
N HIS A 64 6.94 -2.79 1.93
CA HIS A 64 6.87 -3.15 0.53
C HIS A 64 6.06 -2.10 -0.22
N ARG A 65 6.42 -1.86 -1.50
CA ARG A 65 5.62 -0.97 -2.37
C ARG A 65 4.14 -1.37 -2.40
N ARG A 66 3.86 -2.67 -2.28
CA ARG A 66 2.51 -3.21 -2.23
C ARG A 66 2.20 -3.73 -0.84
N GLU A 67 1.14 -3.21 -0.25
CA GLU A 67 0.65 -3.62 1.07
C GLU A 67 -0.74 -4.24 0.98
N GLN A 68 -0.90 -5.40 1.62
CA GLN A 68 -2.19 -6.07 1.75
C GLN A 68 -2.99 -5.44 2.90
N ARG A 69 -4.27 -5.28 2.67
CA ARG A 69 -5.25 -4.79 3.65
C ARG A 69 -6.48 -5.71 3.64
N PRO A 70 -7.29 -5.74 4.70
CA PRO A 70 -8.49 -6.58 4.72
C PRO A 70 -9.47 -6.28 3.58
N TRP A 71 -9.50 -5.05 3.10
CA TRP A 71 -10.37 -4.60 2.00
C TRP A 71 -9.76 -4.78 0.60
N GLY A 72 -8.49 -5.17 0.48
CA GLY A 72 -7.79 -5.29 -0.79
C GLY A 72 -6.30 -5.04 -0.67
N SER A 73 -5.75 -4.14 -1.45
CA SER A 73 -4.33 -3.78 -1.38
C SER A 73 -4.10 -2.37 -1.92
N PHE A 74 -2.98 -1.77 -1.55
CA PHE A 74 -2.46 -0.61 -2.26
C PHE A 74 -1.00 -0.80 -2.64
N GLU A 75 -0.58 -0.08 -3.67
CA GLU A 75 0.79 -0.04 -4.15
C GLU A 75 1.24 1.42 -4.26
N SER A 76 2.35 1.77 -3.61
CA SER A 76 2.98 3.08 -3.76
C SER A 76 3.70 3.15 -5.11
N LEU A 77 3.24 4.01 -6.01
CA LEU A 77 3.78 4.16 -7.37
C LEU A 77 4.88 5.21 -7.42
N ALA A 78 4.68 6.33 -6.73
CA ALA A 78 5.62 7.44 -6.68
C ALA A 78 5.45 8.22 -5.37
N SER A 79 6.52 8.82 -4.88
CA SER A 79 6.48 9.74 -3.75
C SER A 79 7.59 10.77 -3.86
N GLY A 80 7.36 11.94 -3.26
CA GLY A 80 8.32 13.05 -3.19
C GLY A 80 7.90 14.04 -2.13
N PRO A 81 8.65 15.16 -1.98
CA PRO A 81 8.27 16.19 -1.04
C PRO A 81 6.84 16.70 -1.31
N GLY A 82 5.95 16.53 -0.33
CA GLY A 82 4.58 17.01 -0.40
C GLY A 82 3.60 16.19 -1.25
N PHE A 83 3.99 15.05 -1.80
CA PHE A 83 3.05 14.19 -2.55
C PHE A 83 3.36 12.70 -2.44
N GLN A 84 2.32 11.87 -2.58
CA GLN A 84 2.40 10.43 -2.79
C GLN A 84 1.33 9.99 -3.77
N VAL A 85 1.66 9.00 -4.63
CA VAL A 85 0.72 8.38 -5.56
C VAL A 85 0.59 6.91 -5.22
N LYS A 86 -0.64 6.45 -5.06
CA LYS A 86 -0.95 5.04 -4.77
C LYS A 86 -1.90 4.48 -5.83
N ARG A 87 -1.73 3.21 -6.17
CA ARG A 87 -2.73 2.40 -6.85
C ARG A 87 -3.45 1.57 -5.81
N ILE A 88 -4.77 1.71 -5.74
CA ILE A 88 -5.61 1.03 -4.76
C ILE A 88 -6.48 0.01 -5.49
N LEU A 89 -6.50 -1.22 -4.99
CA LEU A 89 -7.40 -2.28 -5.42
C LEU A 89 -8.33 -2.62 -4.26
N VAL A 90 -9.64 -2.54 -4.50
CA VAL A 90 -10.66 -2.87 -3.50
C VAL A 90 -11.39 -4.14 -3.92
N ASN A 91 -11.36 -5.14 -3.06
CA ASN A 91 -12.01 -6.42 -3.27
C ASN A 91 -13.52 -6.27 -3.46
N PRO A 92 -14.20 -7.25 -4.08
CA PRO A 92 -15.66 -7.28 -4.14
C PRO A 92 -16.30 -7.13 -2.76
N ARG A 93 -17.38 -6.35 -2.67
CA ARG A 93 -18.17 -6.16 -1.44
C ARG A 93 -17.36 -5.68 -0.24
N SER A 94 -16.29 -4.93 -0.49
CA SER A 94 -15.39 -4.39 0.53
C SER A 94 -15.38 -2.86 0.50
N ALA A 95 -14.99 -2.26 1.61
CA ALA A 95 -14.88 -0.82 1.75
C ALA A 95 -13.66 -0.44 2.59
N LEU A 96 -13.07 0.72 2.33
CA LEU A 96 -12.12 1.35 3.23
C LEU A 96 -12.83 1.76 4.53
N SER A 97 -12.08 2.09 5.57
CA SER A 97 -12.64 2.73 6.77
C SER A 97 -13.25 4.08 6.41
N LEU A 98 -14.28 4.52 7.16
CA LEU A 98 -14.64 5.93 7.19
C LEU A 98 -13.54 6.66 7.96
N GLN A 99 -12.83 7.56 7.29
CA GLN A 99 -11.60 8.18 7.80
C GLN A 99 -11.47 9.64 7.40
N SER A 100 -10.59 10.38 8.09
CA SER A 100 -10.17 11.72 7.70
C SER A 100 -8.65 11.89 7.84
N HIS A 101 -8.11 12.94 7.22
CA HIS A 101 -6.70 13.30 7.26
C HIS A 101 -6.55 14.78 7.56
N GLN A 102 -5.73 15.14 8.54
CA GLN A 102 -5.52 16.54 8.93
C GLN A 102 -4.46 17.24 8.09
N HIS A 103 -3.51 16.48 7.51
CA HIS A 103 -2.32 17.05 6.87
C HIS A 103 -2.30 16.91 5.36
N ARG A 104 -3.23 16.11 4.77
CA ARG A 104 -3.26 15.87 3.32
C ARG A 104 -4.66 15.96 2.74
N ALA A 105 -4.73 16.34 1.47
CA ALA A 105 -5.89 16.18 0.59
C ALA A 105 -5.63 15.04 -0.39
N GLU A 106 -6.68 14.48 -0.98
CA GLU A 106 -6.57 13.36 -1.90
C GLU A 106 -7.34 13.62 -3.20
N HIS A 107 -6.80 13.15 -4.32
CA HIS A 107 -7.50 13.08 -5.61
C HIS A 107 -7.61 11.62 -6.01
N TRP A 108 -8.82 11.16 -6.27
CA TRP A 108 -9.09 9.79 -6.68
C TRP A 108 -9.54 9.75 -8.13
N VAL A 109 -8.92 8.87 -8.92
CA VAL A 109 -9.27 8.64 -10.33
C VAL A 109 -9.58 7.17 -10.51
N MET A 110 -10.83 6.83 -10.84
CA MET A 110 -11.23 5.44 -11.08
C MET A 110 -10.62 4.91 -12.37
N LEU A 111 -10.00 3.73 -12.28
CA LEU A 111 -9.43 3.02 -13.43
C LEU A 111 -10.38 1.94 -13.94
N THR A 112 -10.86 1.08 -13.04
CA THR A 112 -11.73 -0.05 -13.41
C THR A 112 -12.83 -0.26 -12.38
N GLY A 113 -14.02 -0.62 -12.86
CA GLY A 113 -15.21 -0.81 -12.04
C GLY A 113 -15.78 0.51 -11.51
N ALA A 114 -16.92 0.45 -10.86
CA ALA A 114 -17.57 1.62 -10.24
C ALA A 114 -17.41 1.60 -8.73
N GLY A 115 -16.96 2.70 -8.15
CA GLY A 115 -16.78 2.89 -6.72
C GLY A 115 -17.74 3.92 -6.15
N ARG A 116 -18.32 3.61 -4.99
CA ARG A 116 -19.10 4.58 -4.21
C ARG A 116 -18.18 5.33 -3.26
N VAL A 117 -18.17 6.65 -3.38
CA VAL A 117 -17.43 7.58 -2.53
C VAL A 117 -18.41 8.30 -1.62
N GLU A 118 -18.18 8.20 -0.33
CA GLU A 118 -18.80 9.04 0.70
C GLU A 118 -17.78 10.11 1.06
N CYS A 119 -18.17 11.38 1.03
CA CYS A 119 -17.32 12.50 1.45
C CYS A 119 -18.19 13.52 2.20
N ASP A 120 -18.01 13.59 3.51
CA ASP A 120 -18.90 14.30 4.45
C ASP A 120 -20.37 13.91 4.21
N ASP A 121 -21.24 14.84 3.82
CA ASP A 121 -22.65 14.58 3.54
C ASP A 121 -22.93 14.15 2.09
N ALA A 122 -21.91 14.16 1.23
CA ALA A 122 -22.04 13.81 -0.19
C ALA A 122 -21.79 12.31 -0.42
N VAL A 123 -22.61 11.71 -1.31
CA VAL A 123 -22.40 10.35 -1.81
C VAL A 123 -22.42 10.41 -3.32
N ILE A 124 -21.35 9.94 -3.95
CA ILE A 124 -21.19 9.90 -5.40
C ILE A 124 -20.73 8.52 -5.85
N ASP A 125 -21.26 8.04 -6.96
CA ASP A 125 -20.80 6.82 -7.62
C ASP A 125 -19.89 7.21 -8.80
N LEU A 126 -18.59 6.91 -8.67
CA LEU A 126 -17.59 7.17 -9.70
C LEU A 126 -17.50 6.00 -10.66
N GLN A 127 -17.60 6.30 -11.95
CA GLN A 127 -17.36 5.35 -13.04
C GLN A 127 -15.87 5.37 -13.48
N PRO A 128 -15.41 4.38 -14.24
CA PRO A 128 -14.07 4.44 -14.84
C PRO A 128 -13.85 5.75 -15.60
N ASN A 129 -12.65 6.33 -15.45
CA ASN A 129 -12.25 7.63 -15.98
C ASN A 129 -12.91 8.86 -15.31
N GLU A 130 -13.67 8.66 -14.24
CA GLU A 130 -14.14 9.76 -13.39
C GLU A 130 -13.22 9.96 -12.20
N SER A 131 -13.27 11.16 -11.62
CA SER A 131 -12.40 11.53 -10.49
C SER A 131 -13.15 12.39 -9.47
N THR A 132 -12.63 12.39 -8.24
CA THR A 132 -13.10 13.26 -7.16
C THR A 132 -11.95 13.83 -6.37
N PHE A 133 -12.21 14.95 -5.72
CA PHE A 133 -11.31 15.60 -4.77
C PHE A 133 -11.84 15.43 -3.35
N ILE A 134 -10.96 15.00 -2.44
CA ILE A 134 -11.22 14.86 -1.01
C ILE A 134 -10.41 15.93 -0.28
N PRO A 135 -11.05 16.96 0.30
CA PRO A 135 -10.37 18.00 1.05
C PRO A 135 -9.72 17.47 2.35
N LYS A 136 -8.73 18.20 2.86
CA LYS A 136 -8.19 17.98 4.21
C LYS A 136 -9.33 18.05 5.24
N GLY A 137 -9.32 17.15 6.21
CA GLY A 137 -10.29 17.10 7.31
C GLY A 137 -11.64 16.48 6.96
N SER A 138 -11.99 16.31 5.68
CA SER A 138 -13.26 15.70 5.27
C SER A 138 -13.29 14.22 5.62
N LYS A 139 -14.40 13.75 6.18
CA LYS A 139 -14.65 12.33 6.42
C LYS A 139 -15.02 11.67 5.12
N HIS A 140 -14.30 10.62 4.77
CA HIS A 140 -14.50 9.96 3.48
C HIS A 140 -14.32 8.45 3.54
N ARG A 141 -14.94 7.76 2.59
CA ARG A 141 -14.84 6.31 2.42
C ARG A 141 -15.04 5.95 0.95
N LEU A 142 -14.26 4.98 0.47
CA LEU A 142 -14.50 4.29 -0.79
C LEU A 142 -15.10 2.92 -0.51
N SER A 143 -16.17 2.60 -1.21
CA SER A 143 -16.87 1.30 -1.15
C SER A 143 -16.97 0.67 -2.52
N ASN A 144 -16.66 -0.62 -2.60
CA ASN A 144 -16.94 -1.46 -3.76
C ASN A 144 -18.21 -2.27 -3.50
N LEU A 145 -19.31 -1.88 -4.12
CA LEU A 145 -20.60 -2.57 -4.00
C LEU A 145 -20.80 -3.67 -5.05
N SER A 146 -19.83 -3.85 -5.94
CA SER A 146 -19.89 -4.83 -7.04
C SER A 146 -19.39 -6.22 -6.62
N ASN A 147 -19.52 -7.20 -7.52
CA ASN A 147 -19.00 -8.56 -7.35
C ASN A 147 -17.62 -8.75 -8.02
N ALA A 148 -17.03 -7.69 -8.58
CA ALA A 148 -15.70 -7.68 -9.16
C ALA A 148 -14.80 -6.68 -8.40
N PRO A 149 -13.47 -6.86 -8.38
CA PRO A 149 -12.59 -5.86 -7.81
C PRO A 149 -12.64 -4.55 -8.59
N ILE A 150 -12.39 -3.43 -7.92
CA ILE A 150 -12.25 -2.11 -8.52
C ILE A 150 -10.86 -1.57 -8.28
N GLU A 151 -10.37 -0.71 -9.17
CA GLU A 151 -9.08 -0.06 -9.05
C GLU A 151 -9.17 1.45 -9.25
N LEU A 152 -8.36 2.17 -8.51
CA LEU A 152 -8.20 3.62 -8.66
C LEU A 152 -6.75 4.05 -8.43
N ILE A 153 -6.43 5.24 -8.93
CA ILE A 153 -5.23 6.00 -8.54
C ILE A 153 -5.65 7.03 -7.50
N GLU A 154 -4.89 7.06 -6.41
CA GLU A 154 -4.96 8.07 -5.37
C GLU A 154 -3.71 8.94 -5.43
N VAL A 155 -3.89 10.24 -5.55
CA VAL A 155 -2.82 11.23 -5.41
C VAL A 155 -3.04 11.98 -4.11
N GLN A 156 -2.13 11.80 -3.16
CA GLN A 156 -2.09 12.50 -1.88
C GLN A 156 -1.19 13.72 -1.99
N VAL A 157 -1.65 14.87 -1.49
CA VAL A 157 -0.90 16.13 -1.47
C VAL A 157 -1.00 16.76 -0.09
N GLY A 158 0.13 17.04 0.54
CA GLY A 158 0.15 17.61 1.89
C GLY A 158 1.55 17.77 2.46
N ASP A 159 1.62 18.35 3.62
CA ASP A 159 2.84 18.57 4.39
C ASP A 159 3.27 17.35 5.21
N TYR A 160 2.32 16.43 5.49
CA TYR A 160 2.57 15.15 6.11
C TYR A 160 1.70 14.06 5.47
N LEU A 161 2.32 12.91 5.12
CA LEU A 161 1.70 11.82 4.36
C LEU A 161 1.78 10.46 5.08
N GLY A 162 2.12 10.47 6.39
CA GLY A 162 2.21 9.26 7.20
C GLY A 162 0.87 8.54 7.37
N GLU A 163 0.90 7.22 7.53
CA GLU A 163 -0.30 6.41 7.77
C GLU A 163 -0.91 6.67 9.18
N ASP A 164 -0.18 7.29 10.09
CA ASP A 164 -0.62 7.74 11.41
C ASP A 164 -1.46 9.04 11.36
N ASP A 165 -1.51 9.74 10.21
CA ASP A 165 -2.47 10.83 9.95
C ASP A 165 -3.90 10.33 9.71
N ILE A 166 -4.14 9.00 9.69
CA ILE A 166 -5.46 8.42 9.45
C ILE A 166 -6.26 8.40 10.76
N GLU A 167 -7.24 9.29 10.88
CA GLU A 167 -8.27 9.21 11.89
C GLU A 167 -9.44 8.34 11.38
N ARG A 168 -9.75 7.23 12.06
CA ARG A 168 -10.81 6.31 11.66
C ARG A 168 -12.04 6.48 12.52
N PHE A 169 -13.21 6.62 11.89
CA PHE A 169 -14.52 6.78 12.57
C PHE A 169 -15.32 5.48 12.54
N GLU A 170 -15.28 4.74 11.42
CA GLU A 170 -15.91 3.44 11.27
C GLU A 170 -14.94 2.49 10.53
N ASP A 171 -14.84 1.27 11.01
CA ASP A 171 -13.99 0.25 10.42
C ASP A 171 -14.60 -1.14 10.56
N ASN A 172 -14.85 -1.79 9.42
CA ASN A 172 -15.47 -3.12 9.37
C ASN A 172 -14.48 -4.25 9.72
N TYR A 173 -13.21 -3.92 10.01
CA TYR A 173 -12.13 -4.89 10.16
C TYR A 173 -11.49 -4.88 11.55
N GLY A 174 -12.08 -4.16 12.51
CA GLY A 174 -11.65 -4.15 13.91
C GLY A 174 -10.33 -3.41 14.18
N ARG A 175 -9.97 -2.43 13.34
CA ARG A 175 -8.75 -1.61 13.51
C ARG A 175 -8.98 -0.34 14.35
N LEU A 176 -10.21 -0.09 14.80
CA LEU A 176 -10.49 0.96 15.78
C LEU A 176 -9.91 0.52 17.14
N PRO A 177 -9.28 1.43 17.91
CA PRO A 177 -8.96 1.15 19.30
C PRO A 177 -10.24 0.78 20.05
N ALA A 178 -10.17 -0.24 20.92
CA ALA A 178 -11.29 -0.59 21.78
C ALA A 178 -11.74 0.68 22.54
N ALA A 179 -13.02 1.02 22.43
CA ALA A 179 -13.57 2.11 23.21
C ALA A 179 -13.27 1.85 24.69
N ASP A 180 -12.56 2.77 25.35
CA ASP A 180 -12.33 2.72 26.79
C ASP A 180 -13.68 2.68 27.49
N THR A 181 -14.12 1.47 27.84
CA THR A 181 -15.22 1.27 28.78
C THR A 181 -14.72 1.61 30.17
N GLN A 182 -14.41 2.87 30.42
CA GLN A 182 -14.31 3.35 31.80
C GLN A 182 -15.70 3.39 32.38
N GLY A 183 -15.95 2.32 33.15
CA GLY A 183 -17.15 2.12 33.88
C GLY A 183 -17.43 3.27 34.81
N SER A 184 -18.65 3.80 34.71
CA SER A 184 -19.30 4.48 35.82
C SER A 184 -19.56 3.47 36.94
N ARG A 185 -18.58 3.27 37.83
CA ARG A 185 -18.93 2.82 39.19
C ARG A 185 -19.37 4.04 39.94
N GLY A 186 -20.65 4.37 39.80
CA GLY A 186 -21.36 5.27 40.66
C GLY A 186 -21.55 4.65 42.06
N LYS A 187 -21.36 5.47 43.00
CA LYS A 187 -21.68 5.28 44.41
C LYS A 187 -23.20 5.03 44.61
#